data_3912b210461ade0a0ba7acba8b45af67
#
_entry.id   3912b210461ade0a0ba7acba8b45af67
#
_cell.length_a   1.000
_cell.length_b   1.000
_cell.length_c   1.000
_cell.angle_alpha   90.00
_cell.angle_beta   90.00
_cell.angle_gamma   90.00
#
_symmetry.space_group_name_H-M   'P 1'
#
loop_
_entity.id
_entity.type
_entity.pdbx_description
1 polymer ?
#
loop_
_entity_poly.entity_id
_entity_poly.type
_entity_poly.pdbx_seq_one_letter_code
_entity_poly.pdbx_strand_id
1 'polypeptide(L)'
;MPLPTDEKLIALAQDLIQQFDTIFGLHPGFRPAHAKGKMLTGTFTPTVAAASLTRAPHMNRESTPVSVRFSDATGIPVIPDNDPNANPRGIGIRFHLAERVHTDIIAHSTDGFPTRTGQEFLEFFRAVAASDPSKLAGSPLEAFLGAHPKALAFVQAPKPAPSSFAREGFFGITAMRFTNQDGKSRFGRYRIVPEAGVDHLTTEAAAAKGPNFLFDELEERIGKGAIKFRVVAQLANDGDIVDNATEHWPEDRTLLHLGAIALTEPVADDAHEQQRTIFDPIPRVDGIEPSDDPLLELRAALYLISGRRRRGAAAT
;
A
#
# COMPACT_ATOMS: atom_id res chain seq x y z
N MET A 1 5.96 14.36 8.68
CA MET A 1 4.49 14.15 8.66
C MET A 1 3.91 14.70 9.96
N PRO A 2 3.09 15.76 9.92
CA PRO A 2 2.36 16.25 11.10
C PRO A 2 1.15 15.36 11.39
N LEU A 3 0.69 15.32 12.65
CA LEU A 3 -0.64 14.80 12.96
C LEU A 3 -1.70 15.75 12.40
N PRO A 4 -2.84 15.25 11.94
CA PRO A 4 -4.01 16.09 11.71
C PRO A 4 -4.40 16.86 12.96
N THR A 5 -5.10 17.98 12.80
CA THR A 5 -5.64 18.76 13.91
C THR A 5 -7.05 18.32 14.33
N ASP A 6 -7.70 17.48 13.53
CA ASP A 6 -9.02 16.93 13.82
C ASP A 6 -8.93 15.82 14.87
N GLU A 7 -9.42 16.10 16.07
CA GLU A 7 -9.44 15.16 17.20
C GLU A 7 -10.28 13.91 16.93
N LYS A 8 -11.38 14.03 16.15
CA LYS A 8 -12.22 12.87 15.80
C LYS A 8 -11.48 11.93 14.86
N LEU A 9 -10.72 12.49 13.91
CA LEU A 9 -9.90 11.69 13.00
C LEU A 9 -8.77 10.97 13.75
N ILE A 10 -8.15 11.63 14.73
CA ILE A 10 -7.13 11.02 15.58
C ILE A 10 -7.73 9.88 16.43
N ALA A 11 -8.91 10.10 17.03
CA ALA A 11 -9.60 9.07 17.82
C ALA A 11 -9.96 7.86 16.93
N LEU A 12 -10.50 8.09 15.75
CA LEU A 12 -10.81 7.02 14.78
C LEU A 12 -9.55 6.23 14.37
N ALA A 13 -8.42 6.89 14.16
CA ALA A 13 -7.16 6.22 13.85
C ALA A 13 -6.67 5.36 15.02
N GLN A 14 -6.85 5.81 16.28
CA GLN A 14 -6.54 5.05 17.47
C GLN A 14 -7.45 3.83 17.62
N ASP A 15 -8.76 4.01 17.41
CA ASP A 15 -9.76 2.93 17.47
C ASP A 15 -9.44 1.84 16.43
N LEU A 16 -9.05 2.23 15.21
CA LEU A 16 -8.62 1.28 14.18
C LEU A 16 -7.36 0.49 14.58
N ILE A 17 -6.37 1.16 15.16
CA ILE A 17 -5.16 0.49 15.66
C ILE A 17 -5.53 -0.51 16.77
N GLN A 18 -6.38 -0.11 17.70
CA GLN A 18 -6.86 -1.00 18.78
C GLN A 18 -7.65 -2.19 18.22
N GLN A 19 -8.47 -1.95 17.18
CA GLN A 19 -9.24 -3.02 16.55
C GLN A 19 -8.33 -4.02 15.84
N PHE A 20 -7.25 -3.56 15.18
CA PHE A 20 -6.23 -4.46 14.60
C PHE A 20 -5.51 -5.26 15.70
N ASP A 21 -5.12 -4.63 16.80
CA ASP A 21 -4.50 -5.33 17.92
C ASP A 21 -5.44 -6.38 18.54
N THR A 22 -6.75 -6.13 18.53
CA THR A 22 -7.77 -7.09 18.99
C THR A 22 -7.85 -8.32 18.08
N ILE A 23 -7.74 -8.13 16.77
CA ILE A 23 -7.87 -9.21 15.78
C ILE A 23 -6.57 -9.99 15.63
N PHE A 24 -5.45 -9.30 15.55
CA PHE A 24 -4.15 -9.87 15.17
C PHE A 24 -3.20 -10.09 16.36
N GLY A 25 -3.54 -9.57 17.53
CA GLY A 25 -2.65 -9.48 18.68
C GLY A 25 -1.78 -8.24 18.66
N LEU A 26 -1.36 -7.78 19.84
CA LEU A 26 -0.39 -6.71 19.98
C LEU A 26 1.03 -7.26 19.82
N HIS A 27 1.75 -6.79 18.81
CA HIS A 27 3.14 -7.15 18.55
C HIS A 27 4.04 -5.90 18.67
N PRO A 28 4.71 -5.68 19.83
CA PRO A 28 5.59 -4.53 20.04
C PRO A 28 6.68 -4.45 18.99
N GLY A 29 6.93 -3.25 18.46
CA GLY A 29 7.92 -3.03 17.39
C GLY A 29 7.39 -3.27 15.97
N PHE A 30 6.20 -3.87 15.81
CA PHE A 30 5.60 -4.17 14.49
C PHE A 30 4.42 -3.24 14.16
N ARG A 31 4.06 -3.21 12.89
CA ARG A 31 2.86 -2.52 12.39
C ARG A 31 1.61 -3.30 12.79
N PRO A 32 0.48 -2.62 13.09
CA PRO A 32 -0.78 -3.29 13.41
C PRO A 32 -1.45 -3.94 12.16
N ALA A 33 -1.00 -3.55 10.97
CA ALA A 33 -1.32 -4.18 9.70
C ALA A 33 -0.08 -4.14 8.81
N HIS A 34 0.09 -5.10 7.93
CA HIS A 34 1.30 -5.28 7.13
C HIS A 34 2.56 -5.44 8.01
N ALA A 35 2.47 -6.26 9.06
CA ALA A 35 3.54 -6.44 10.03
C ALA A 35 4.76 -7.14 9.43
N LYS A 36 4.55 -8.29 8.75
CA LYS A 36 5.61 -9.02 8.05
C LYS A 36 6.02 -8.27 6.79
N GLY A 37 7.31 -8.05 6.60
CA GLY A 37 7.80 -7.35 5.41
C GLY A 37 9.32 -7.30 5.32
N LYS A 38 9.81 -6.84 4.16
CA LYS A 38 11.23 -6.68 3.85
C LYS A 38 11.46 -5.41 3.06
N MET A 39 12.59 -4.74 3.31
CA MET A 39 12.99 -3.53 2.62
C MET A 39 14.18 -3.78 1.70
N LEU A 40 14.09 -3.20 0.50
CA LEU A 40 15.15 -3.14 -0.49
C LEU A 40 15.46 -1.68 -0.83
N THR A 41 16.66 -1.41 -1.32
CA THR A 41 17.07 -0.11 -1.86
C THR A 41 17.35 -0.19 -3.35
N GLY A 42 17.29 0.94 -4.01
CA GLY A 42 17.54 1.06 -5.43
C GLY A 42 17.39 2.48 -5.94
N THR A 43 17.05 2.59 -7.21
CA THR A 43 16.96 3.88 -7.90
C THR A 43 15.68 3.94 -8.72
N PHE A 44 15.04 5.09 -8.72
CA PHE A 44 13.98 5.46 -9.64
C PHE A 44 14.53 6.37 -10.74
N THR A 45 14.23 6.05 -11.98
CA THR A 45 14.57 6.86 -13.17
C THR A 45 13.28 7.28 -13.87
N PRO A 46 12.93 8.57 -13.89
CA PRO A 46 11.71 9.04 -14.54
C PRO A 46 11.83 8.97 -16.07
N THR A 47 10.68 8.88 -16.74
CA THR A 47 10.59 9.08 -18.18
C THR A 47 10.44 10.56 -18.51
N VAL A 48 10.70 10.93 -19.75
CA VAL A 48 10.40 12.29 -20.26
C VAL A 48 8.91 12.63 -20.12
N ALA A 49 8.03 11.63 -20.26
CA ALA A 49 6.59 11.82 -20.12
C ALA A 49 6.15 12.21 -18.71
N ALA A 50 6.90 11.86 -17.67
CA ALA A 50 6.57 12.24 -16.28
C ALA A 50 6.51 13.76 -16.09
N ALA A 51 7.44 14.51 -16.69
CA ALA A 51 7.50 15.97 -16.63
C ALA A 51 6.27 16.64 -17.28
N SER A 52 5.64 16.00 -18.26
CA SER A 52 4.39 16.51 -18.86
C SER A 52 3.19 16.43 -17.93
N LEU A 53 3.22 15.52 -16.94
CA LEU A 53 2.15 15.34 -15.97
C LEU A 53 2.37 16.13 -14.69
N THR A 54 3.61 16.18 -14.18
CA THR A 54 3.87 16.78 -12.87
C THR A 54 5.23 17.45 -12.81
N ARG A 55 5.31 18.57 -12.05
CA ARG A 55 6.57 19.25 -11.73
C ARG A 55 7.26 18.71 -10.47
N ALA A 56 6.77 17.60 -9.90
CA ALA A 56 7.35 17.00 -8.70
C ALA A 56 8.84 16.66 -8.91
N PRO A 57 9.73 16.95 -7.93
CA PRO A 57 11.18 16.88 -8.12
C PRO A 57 11.69 15.53 -8.61
N HIS A 58 11.19 14.41 -8.04
CA HIS A 58 11.61 13.06 -8.43
C HIS A 58 11.17 12.66 -9.84
N MET A 59 10.18 13.35 -10.42
CA MET A 59 9.70 13.14 -11.79
C MET A 59 10.45 14.00 -12.82
N ASN A 60 11.36 14.88 -12.35
CA ASN A 60 12.08 15.84 -13.20
C ASN A 60 13.61 15.81 -12.99
N ARG A 61 14.13 14.83 -12.23
CA ARG A 61 15.56 14.60 -12.02
C ARG A 61 16.03 13.46 -12.93
N GLU A 62 17.33 13.35 -13.14
CA GLU A 62 17.92 12.21 -13.84
C GLU A 62 17.60 10.89 -13.13
N SER A 63 17.76 10.87 -11.81
CA SER A 63 17.40 9.72 -10.97
C SER A 63 17.13 10.14 -9.53
N THR A 64 16.50 9.25 -8.76
CA THR A 64 16.21 9.45 -7.32
C THR A 64 16.43 8.14 -6.58
N PRO A 65 17.22 8.11 -5.49
CA PRO A 65 17.33 6.93 -4.64
C PRO A 65 15.98 6.56 -4.04
N VAL A 66 15.69 5.27 -3.94
CA VAL A 66 14.45 4.76 -3.35
C VAL A 66 14.71 3.68 -2.30
N SER A 67 13.82 3.62 -1.31
CA SER A 67 13.65 2.45 -0.44
C SER A 67 12.26 1.89 -0.67
N VAL A 68 12.17 0.60 -0.90
CA VAL A 68 10.90 -0.10 -1.16
C VAL A 68 10.69 -1.17 -0.10
N ARG A 69 9.49 -1.22 0.49
CA ARG A 69 9.08 -2.24 1.42
C ARG A 69 7.98 -3.09 0.83
N PHE A 70 8.21 -4.38 0.71
CA PHE A 70 7.19 -5.39 0.45
C PHE A 70 6.62 -5.93 1.76
N SER A 71 5.36 -6.38 1.76
CA SER A 71 4.73 -6.91 2.96
C SER A 71 3.55 -7.82 2.65
N ASP A 72 3.30 -8.75 3.56
CA ASP A 72 2.03 -9.44 3.68
C ASP A 72 1.00 -8.54 4.36
N ALA A 73 -0.30 -8.85 4.21
CA ALA A 73 -1.36 -8.23 4.99
C ALA A 73 -1.26 -8.66 6.48
N THR A 74 -2.22 -8.27 7.28
CA THR A 74 -2.38 -8.54 8.72
C THR A 74 -1.33 -7.89 9.65
N GLY A 75 -1.64 -7.89 10.95
CA GLY A 75 -0.74 -7.46 12.01
C GLY A 75 0.14 -8.58 12.58
N ILE A 76 0.12 -9.78 12.00
CA ILE A 76 0.88 -10.95 12.47
C ILE A 76 2.27 -10.97 11.84
N PRO A 77 3.37 -10.77 12.61
CA PRO A 77 4.71 -10.64 12.04
C PRO A 77 5.26 -11.92 11.41
N VAL A 78 4.69 -13.07 11.75
CA VAL A 78 5.11 -14.40 11.30
C VAL A 78 4.04 -15.11 10.49
N ILE A 79 3.07 -14.37 9.91
CA ILE A 79 2.05 -14.98 9.07
C ILE A 79 2.73 -15.75 7.92
N PRO A 80 2.32 -16.99 7.62
CA PRO A 80 2.82 -17.70 6.45
C PRO A 80 2.42 -17.00 5.15
N ASP A 81 3.35 -16.89 4.18
CA ASP A 81 3.07 -16.26 2.89
C ASP A 81 1.99 -17.02 2.09
N ASN A 82 1.83 -18.30 2.35
CA ASN A 82 0.79 -19.15 1.73
C ASN A 82 -0.55 -19.12 2.49
N ASP A 83 -0.67 -18.35 3.58
CA ASP A 83 -1.95 -18.11 4.24
C ASP A 83 -2.82 -17.19 3.36
N PRO A 84 -4.10 -17.54 3.09
CA PRO A 84 -5.01 -16.68 2.32
C PRO A 84 -5.15 -15.26 2.92
N ASN A 85 -5.07 -15.13 4.25
CA ASN A 85 -5.15 -13.83 4.94
C ASN A 85 -3.88 -12.98 4.77
N ALA A 86 -2.79 -13.52 4.25
CA ALA A 86 -1.59 -12.77 3.91
C ALA A 86 -1.81 -11.83 2.69
N ASN A 87 -2.92 -11.95 1.98
CA ASN A 87 -3.35 -11.03 0.92
C ASN A 87 -4.32 -9.95 1.44
N PRO A 88 -4.35 -8.75 0.78
CA PRO A 88 -3.52 -8.33 -0.34
C PRO A 88 -2.07 -8.03 0.06
N ARG A 89 -1.12 -8.28 -0.86
CA ARG A 89 0.29 -7.89 -0.65
C ARG A 89 0.43 -6.38 -0.69
N GLY A 90 1.38 -5.86 0.08
CA GLY A 90 1.62 -4.42 0.16
C GLY A 90 2.97 -4.02 -0.42
N ILE A 91 3.03 -2.81 -0.99
CA ILE A 91 4.26 -2.13 -1.36
C ILE A 91 4.24 -0.69 -0.83
N GLY A 92 5.34 -0.28 -0.20
CA GLY A 92 5.61 1.12 0.15
C GLY A 92 6.90 1.55 -0.52
N ILE A 93 6.85 2.64 -1.30
CA ILE A 93 7.98 3.18 -2.05
C ILE A 93 8.28 4.56 -1.49
N ARG A 94 9.50 4.78 -1.03
CA ARG A 94 10.01 6.07 -0.59
C ARG A 94 11.01 6.62 -1.59
N PHE A 95 10.78 7.82 -2.09
CA PHE A 95 11.69 8.59 -2.92
C PHE A 95 12.48 9.56 -2.03
N HIS A 96 13.80 9.40 -1.95
CA HIS A 96 14.68 10.25 -1.15
C HIS A 96 15.08 11.48 -1.95
N LEU A 97 14.49 12.64 -1.64
CA LEU A 97 14.68 13.88 -2.40
C LEU A 97 15.87 14.71 -1.91
N ALA A 98 16.11 14.68 -0.61
CA ALA A 98 17.23 15.26 0.10
C ALA A 98 17.34 14.64 1.49
N GLU A 99 18.30 15.07 2.31
CA GLU A 99 18.37 14.65 3.70
C GLU A 99 17.04 14.96 4.42
N ARG A 100 16.37 13.93 4.95
CA ARG A 100 15.06 14.00 5.64
C ARG A 100 13.90 14.55 4.81
N VAL A 101 14.10 14.71 3.50
CA VAL A 101 13.03 15.12 2.57
C VAL A 101 12.70 13.95 1.65
N HIS A 102 11.44 13.53 1.65
CA HIS A 102 10.97 12.39 0.86
C HIS A 102 9.50 12.56 0.48
N THR A 103 9.08 11.76 -0.48
CA THR A 103 7.68 11.51 -0.80
C THR A 103 7.48 10.01 -1.00
N ASP A 104 6.28 9.52 -0.74
CA ASP A 104 6.04 8.09 -0.72
C ASP A 104 4.86 7.71 -1.64
N ILE A 105 4.90 6.49 -2.18
CA ILE A 105 3.75 5.82 -2.80
C ILE A 105 3.45 4.59 -1.97
N ILE A 106 2.16 4.38 -1.63
CA ILE A 106 1.70 3.19 -0.91
C ILE A 106 0.60 2.53 -1.73
N ALA A 107 0.81 1.26 -2.05
CA ALA A 107 -0.08 0.48 -2.89
C ALA A 107 -0.22 -0.95 -2.36
N HIS A 108 -1.22 -1.68 -2.86
CA HIS A 108 -1.41 -3.10 -2.56
C HIS A 108 -1.89 -3.86 -3.79
N SER A 109 -1.84 -5.20 -3.74
CA SER A 109 -2.07 -6.06 -4.90
C SER A 109 -3.54 -6.21 -5.30
N THR A 110 -4.45 -5.41 -4.74
CA THR A 110 -5.87 -5.42 -5.11
C THR A 110 -6.27 -4.02 -5.58
N ASP A 111 -6.91 -3.91 -6.76
CA ASP A 111 -7.41 -2.65 -7.26
C ASP A 111 -8.78 -2.33 -6.64
N GLY A 112 -8.79 -1.64 -5.51
CA GLY A 112 -9.98 -1.25 -4.78
C GLY A 112 -9.83 -1.37 -3.27
N PHE A 113 -10.81 -0.83 -2.54
CA PHE A 113 -10.87 -0.84 -1.09
C PHE A 113 -12.29 -1.23 -0.62
N PRO A 114 -12.46 -1.87 0.55
CA PRO A 114 -13.78 -2.37 0.95
C PRO A 114 -14.77 -1.26 1.31
N THR A 115 -14.29 -0.11 1.78
CA THR A 115 -15.16 0.94 2.33
C THR A 115 -14.73 2.33 1.86
N ARG A 116 -15.68 3.26 1.77
CA ARG A 116 -15.42 4.63 1.36
C ARG A 116 -14.79 5.45 2.48
N THR A 117 -15.18 5.20 3.73
CA THR A 117 -14.75 5.98 4.88
C THR A 117 -14.01 5.12 5.90
N GLY A 118 -13.22 5.78 6.75
CA GLY A 118 -12.56 5.11 7.87
C GLY A 118 -13.53 4.62 8.95
N GLN A 119 -14.66 5.27 9.11
CA GLN A 119 -15.70 4.83 10.05
C GLN A 119 -16.30 3.49 9.58
N GLU A 120 -16.69 3.39 8.31
CA GLU A 120 -17.14 2.11 7.71
C GLU A 120 -16.05 1.03 7.80
N PHE A 121 -14.77 1.42 7.65
CA PHE A 121 -13.66 0.48 7.77
C PHE A 121 -13.51 -0.08 9.17
N LEU A 122 -13.70 0.75 10.20
CA LEU A 122 -13.74 0.30 11.60
C LEU A 122 -14.92 -0.64 11.85
N GLU A 123 -16.11 -0.30 11.33
CA GLU A 123 -17.31 -1.13 11.45
C GLU A 123 -17.14 -2.49 10.75
N PHE A 124 -16.51 -2.50 9.57
CA PHE A 124 -16.14 -3.72 8.86
C PHE A 124 -15.28 -4.63 9.74
N PHE A 125 -14.19 -4.11 10.33
CA PHE A 125 -13.32 -4.91 11.17
C PHE A 125 -13.95 -5.32 12.51
N ARG A 126 -14.85 -4.52 13.06
CA ARG A 126 -15.68 -4.91 14.22
C ARG A 126 -16.60 -6.08 13.85
N ALA A 127 -17.21 -6.04 12.70
CA ALA A 127 -18.04 -7.13 12.18
C ALA A 127 -17.23 -8.41 11.94
N VAL A 128 -16.01 -8.28 11.38
CA VAL A 128 -15.06 -9.42 11.23
C VAL A 128 -14.74 -10.03 12.58
N ALA A 129 -14.36 -9.21 13.56
CA ALA A 129 -13.98 -9.69 14.91
C ALA A 129 -15.13 -10.36 15.68
N ALA A 130 -16.36 -9.93 15.43
CA ALA A 130 -17.56 -10.47 16.06
C ALA A 130 -18.15 -11.70 15.35
N SER A 131 -17.54 -12.14 14.24
CA SER A 131 -18.04 -13.25 13.41
C SER A 131 -17.16 -14.48 13.52
N ASP A 132 -17.79 -15.64 13.56
CA ASP A 132 -17.09 -16.92 13.45
C ASP A 132 -16.70 -17.17 11.97
N PRO A 133 -15.40 -17.29 11.64
CA PRO A 133 -14.97 -17.54 10.28
C PRO A 133 -15.55 -18.83 9.64
N SER A 134 -15.93 -19.80 10.48
CA SER A 134 -16.53 -21.07 10.01
C SER A 134 -18.02 -20.97 9.75
N LYS A 135 -18.69 -19.91 10.24
CA LYS A 135 -20.14 -19.74 10.17
C LYS A 135 -20.53 -18.30 9.81
N LEU A 136 -20.50 -18.00 8.52
CA LEU A 136 -20.84 -16.66 8.03
C LEU A 136 -22.34 -16.35 8.16
N ALA A 137 -23.22 -17.34 7.92
CA ALA A 137 -24.67 -17.15 7.91
C ALA A 137 -25.21 -16.65 9.26
N GLY A 138 -25.94 -15.54 9.24
CA GLY A 138 -26.47 -14.84 10.41
C GLY A 138 -25.44 -14.07 11.23
N SER A 139 -24.20 -13.94 10.74
CA SER A 139 -23.13 -13.22 11.45
C SER A 139 -23.20 -11.71 11.25
N PRO A 140 -22.58 -10.91 12.15
CA PRO A 140 -22.42 -9.47 11.96
C PRO A 140 -21.70 -9.12 10.64
N LEU A 141 -20.76 -9.96 10.18
CA LEU A 141 -20.06 -9.74 8.91
C LEU A 141 -21.01 -9.93 7.71
N GLU A 142 -21.87 -10.94 7.72
CA GLU A 142 -22.89 -11.10 6.66
C GLU A 142 -23.81 -9.90 6.60
N ALA A 143 -24.30 -9.41 7.75
CA ALA A 143 -25.16 -8.23 7.82
C ALA A 143 -24.45 -6.98 7.28
N PHE A 144 -23.20 -6.77 7.63
CA PHE A 144 -22.38 -5.66 7.12
C PHE A 144 -22.21 -5.75 5.59
N LEU A 145 -21.79 -6.91 5.08
CA LEU A 145 -21.58 -7.11 3.65
C LEU A 145 -22.87 -6.96 2.85
N GLY A 146 -24.01 -7.38 3.40
CA GLY A 146 -25.33 -7.19 2.80
C GLY A 146 -25.73 -5.71 2.67
N ALA A 147 -25.31 -4.87 3.60
CA ALA A 147 -25.54 -3.43 3.57
C ALA A 147 -24.51 -2.65 2.74
N HIS A 148 -23.34 -3.26 2.43
CA HIS A 148 -22.22 -2.61 1.74
C HIS A 148 -21.77 -3.41 0.51
N PRO A 149 -22.46 -3.25 -0.65
CA PRO A 149 -22.17 -4.05 -1.85
C PRO A 149 -20.71 -3.94 -2.36
N LYS A 150 -20.06 -2.78 -2.18
CA LYS A 150 -18.64 -2.60 -2.55
C LYS A 150 -17.72 -3.40 -1.65
N ALA A 151 -18.02 -3.49 -0.34
CA ALA A 151 -17.29 -4.35 0.58
C ALA A 151 -17.46 -5.82 0.25
N LEU A 152 -18.68 -6.25 -0.09
CA LEU A 152 -18.97 -7.61 -0.56
C LEU A 152 -18.15 -7.95 -1.81
N ALA A 153 -18.18 -7.08 -2.82
CA ALA A 153 -17.41 -7.26 -4.04
C ALA A 153 -15.89 -7.35 -3.76
N PHE A 154 -15.37 -6.49 -2.87
CA PHE A 154 -13.97 -6.52 -2.47
C PHE A 154 -13.59 -7.84 -1.77
N VAL A 155 -14.44 -8.34 -0.87
CA VAL A 155 -14.17 -9.60 -0.15
C VAL A 155 -14.20 -10.78 -1.10
N GLN A 156 -15.14 -10.80 -2.05
CA GLN A 156 -15.31 -11.87 -3.04
C GLN A 156 -14.30 -11.83 -4.20
N ALA A 157 -13.64 -10.68 -4.41
CA ALA A 157 -12.65 -10.55 -5.48
C ALA A 157 -11.50 -11.55 -5.29
N PRO A 158 -11.08 -12.27 -6.33
CA PRO A 158 -9.93 -13.17 -6.26
C PRO A 158 -8.66 -12.43 -5.82
N LYS A 159 -7.93 -13.02 -4.90
CA LYS A 159 -6.63 -12.53 -4.42
C LYS A 159 -5.62 -13.67 -4.46
N PRO A 160 -5.20 -14.11 -5.67
CA PRO A 160 -4.26 -15.21 -5.81
C PRO A 160 -2.90 -14.84 -5.19
N ALA A 161 -2.20 -15.83 -4.66
CA ALA A 161 -0.84 -15.63 -4.17
C ALA A 161 0.11 -15.43 -5.35
N PRO A 162 0.96 -14.39 -5.35
CA PRO A 162 1.96 -14.22 -6.41
C PRO A 162 3.05 -15.29 -6.30
N SER A 163 3.68 -15.63 -7.43
CA SER A 163 4.86 -16.50 -7.41
C SER A 163 6.10 -15.81 -6.81
N SER A 164 6.10 -14.47 -6.79
CA SER A 164 7.14 -13.58 -6.27
C SER A 164 6.59 -12.17 -6.07
N PHE A 165 7.08 -11.42 -5.08
CA PHE A 165 6.83 -9.97 -5.02
C PHE A 165 7.29 -9.23 -6.28
N ALA A 166 8.34 -9.71 -6.95
CA ALA A 166 8.85 -9.14 -8.20
C ALA A 166 7.95 -9.43 -9.42
N ARG A 167 6.92 -10.24 -9.24
CA ARG A 167 5.92 -10.60 -10.26
C ARG A 167 4.48 -10.28 -9.82
N GLU A 168 4.34 -9.37 -8.84
CA GLU A 168 3.05 -8.86 -8.40
C GLU A 168 2.80 -7.44 -8.92
N GLY A 169 1.56 -7.17 -9.31
CA GLY A 169 1.10 -5.83 -9.66
C GLY A 169 0.50 -5.12 -8.44
N PHE A 170 0.85 -3.83 -8.24
CA PHE A 170 0.32 -3.09 -7.10
C PHE A 170 -0.44 -1.84 -7.54
N PHE A 171 -1.49 -1.51 -6.81
CA PHE A 171 -2.46 -0.48 -7.13
C PHE A 171 -2.50 0.58 -6.01
N GLY A 172 -2.18 1.82 -6.37
CA GLY A 172 -2.47 2.98 -5.53
C GLY A 172 -3.92 3.37 -5.73
N ILE A 173 -4.78 3.01 -4.79
CA ILE A 173 -6.23 3.10 -4.91
C ILE A 173 -6.80 4.50 -4.73
N THR A 174 -6.09 5.39 -4.02
CA THR A 174 -6.48 6.79 -3.85
C THR A 174 -5.93 7.64 -4.98
N ALA A 175 -6.76 8.54 -5.52
CA ALA A 175 -6.32 9.42 -6.59
C ALA A 175 -5.44 10.56 -6.07
N MET A 176 -4.47 10.96 -6.89
CA MET A 176 -3.63 12.14 -6.68
C MET A 176 -3.87 13.15 -7.79
N ARG A 177 -3.80 14.43 -7.46
CA ARG A 177 -3.83 15.53 -8.41
C ARG A 177 -2.40 15.86 -8.80
N PHE A 178 -2.05 15.61 -10.04
CA PHE A 178 -0.75 15.94 -10.64
C PHE A 178 -0.84 17.28 -11.32
N THR A 179 0.13 18.16 -11.08
CA THR A 179 0.19 19.47 -11.73
C THR A 179 1.56 19.67 -12.38
N ASN A 180 1.57 19.95 -13.68
CA ASN A 180 2.80 20.15 -14.46
C ASN A 180 3.37 21.58 -14.34
N GLN A 181 4.47 21.86 -15.05
CA GLN A 181 5.12 23.18 -15.07
C GLN A 181 4.22 24.30 -15.60
N ASP A 182 3.29 23.98 -16.51
CA ASP A 182 2.34 24.94 -17.09
C ASP A 182 1.14 25.22 -16.16
N GLY A 183 1.08 24.57 -14.98
CA GLY A 183 -0.05 24.67 -14.05
C GLY A 183 -1.27 23.83 -14.44
N LYS A 184 -1.16 22.99 -15.47
CA LYS A 184 -2.25 22.08 -15.86
C LYS A 184 -2.29 20.90 -14.89
N SER A 185 -3.51 20.59 -14.38
CA SER A 185 -3.71 19.53 -13.41
C SER A 185 -4.55 18.40 -14.00
N ARG A 186 -4.21 17.16 -13.60
CA ARG A 186 -4.99 15.94 -13.87
C ARG A 186 -4.98 15.02 -12.67
N PHE A 187 -6.09 14.32 -12.44
CA PHE A 187 -6.12 13.23 -11.47
C PHE A 187 -5.59 11.93 -12.08
N GLY A 188 -4.94 11.13 -11.23
CA GLY A 188 -4.47 9.82 -11.62
C GLY A 188 -4.27 8.92 -10.41
N ARG A 189 -4.27 7.60 -10.64
CA ARG A 189 -3.93 6.56 -9.66
C ARG A 189 -2.64 5.87 -10.06
N TYR A 190 -1.79 5.58 -9.09
CA TYR A 190 -0.57 4.84 -9.35
C TYR A 190 -0.83 3.37 -9.64
N ARG A 191 -0.06 2.82 -10.59
CA ARG A 191 0.06 1.40 -10.89
C ARG A 191 1.55 1.06 -10.85
N ILE A 192 1.92 0.07 -10.05
CA ILE A 192 3.30 -0.43 -9.97
C ILE A 192 3.32 -1.78 -10.68
N VAL A 193 3.91 -1.80 -11.85
CA VAL A 193 3.83 -2.92 -12.79
C VAL A 193 5.18 -3.63 -12.83
N PRO A 194 5.26 -4.93 -12.50
CA PRO A 194 6.51 -5.66 -12.56
C PRO A 194 7.02 -5.81 -14.01
N GLU A 195 8.29 -5.54 -14.27
CA GLU A 195 8.88 -5.75 -15.61
C GLU A 195 8.95 -7.24 -15.97
N ALA A 196 9.07 -8.13 -14.98
CA ALA A 196 9.06 -9.57 -15.17
C ALA A 196 7.67 -10.14 -15.53
N GLY A 197 6.64 -9.28 -15.60
CA GLY A 197 5.25 -9.68 -15.81
C GLY A 197 4.60 -10.24 -14.54
N VAL A 198 3.27 -10.10 -14.45
CA VAL A 198 2.47 -10.65 -13.36
C VAL A 198 2.40 -12.18 -13.48
N ASP A 199 2.53 -12.87 -12.35
CA ASP A 199 2.44 -14.33 -12.27
C ASP A 199 1.93 -14.79 -10.92
N HIS A 200 0.82 -15.53 -10.94
CA HIS A 200 0.16 -16.00 -9.75
C HIS A 200 0.16 -17.53 -9.67
N LEU A 201 0.21 -18.05 -8.46
CA LEU A 201 0.13 -19.49 -8.19
C LEU A 201 -1.32 -19.93 -8.13
N THR A 202 -1.58 -21.19 -8.49
CA THR A 202 -2.85 -21.83 -8.12
C THR A 202 -2.92 -22.02 -6.61
N THR A 203 -4.11 -22.24 -6.07
CA THR A 203 -4.31 -22.48 -4.63
C THR A 203 -3.46 -23.66 -4.14
N GLU A 204 -3.41 -24.75 -4.92
CA GLU A 204 -2.64 -25.95 -4.59
C GLU A 204 -1.14 -25.69 -4.64
N ALA A 205 -0.67 -24.94 -5.64
CA ALA A 205 0.73 -24.60 -5.76
C ALA A 205 1.18 -23.66 -4.63
N ALA A 206 0.33 -22.70 -4.22
CA ALA A 206 0.60 -21.84 -3.09
C ALA A 206 0.65 -22.61 -1.77
N ALA A 207 -0.32 -23.51 -1.53
CA ALA A 207 -0.38 -24.34 -0.33
C ALA A 207 0.85 -25.26 -0.18
N ALA A 208 1.47 -25.67 -1.29
CA ALA A 208 2.67 -26.51 -1.30
C ALA A 208 3.97 -25.72 -1.01
N LYS A 209 3.93 -24.37 -0.95
CA LYS A 209 5.09 -23.53 -0.65
C LYS A 209 5.39 -23.46 0.85
N GLY A 210 6.64 -23.18 1.17
CA GLY A 210 7.05 -22.90 2.56
C GLY A 210 6.44 -21.59 3.10
N PRO A 211 6.44 -21.41 4.43
CA PRO A 211 5.81 -20.27 5.09
C PRO A 211 6.44 -18.91 4.78
N ASN A 212 7.64 -18.87 4.24
CA ASN A 212 8.39 -17.64 3.90
C ASN A 212 8.77 -17.58 2.41
N PHE A 213 8.07 -18.31 1.54
CA PHE A 213 8.51 -18.51 0.16
C PHE A 213 8.66 -17.21 -0.64
N LEU A 214 7.86 -16.17 -0.35
CA LEU A 214 7.96 -14.88 -1.04
C LEU A 214 9.19 -14.09 -0.60
N PHE A 215 9.50 -14.11 0.69
CA PHE A 215 10.64 -13.37 1.24
C PHE A 215 11.96 -14.11 0.93
N ASP A 216 11.97 -15.43 0.98
CA ASP A 216 13.14 -16.25 0.59
C ASP A 216 13.44 -16.08 -0.91
N GLU A 217 12.41 -16.09 -1.76
CA GLU A 217 12.53 -15.85 -3.20
C GLU A 217 13.01 -14.43 -3.51
N LEU A 218 12.53 -13.44 -2.75
CA LEU A 218 12.96 -12.03 -2.89
C LEU A 218 14.46 -11.89 -2.61
N GLU A 219 14.98 -12.55 -1.58
CA GLU A 219 16.42 -12.58 -1.25
C GLU A 219 17.24 -13.27 -2.34
N GLU A 220 16.78 -14.42 -2.79
CA GLU A 220 17.43 -15.16 -3.86
C GLU A 220 17.47 -14.35 -5.17
N ARG A 221 16.35 -13.71 -5.53
CA ARG A 221 16.22 -12.93 -6.77
C ARG A 221 17.10 -11.71 -6.77
N ILE A 222 17.14 -10.94 -5.68
CA ILE A 222 18.00 -9.74 -5.59
C ILE A 222 19.49 -10.10 -5.68
N GLY A 223 19.87 -11.27 -5.19
CA GLY A 223 21.23 -11.80 -5.34
C GLY A 223 21.60 -12.16 -6.80
N LYS A 224 20.62 -12.38 -7.66
CA LYS A 224 20.81 -12.70 -9.09
C LYS A 224 20.78 -11.48 -9.99
N GLY A 225 20.21 -10.36 -9.55
CA GLY A 225 20.12 -9.12 -10.31
C GLY A 225 19.03 -8.19 -9.84
N ALA A 226 18.94 -7.03 -10.47
CA ALA A 226 17.98 -5.99 -10.09
C ALA A 226 16.54 -6.43 -10.31
N ILE A 227 15.69 -6.14 -9.32
CA ILE A 227 14.24 -6.29 -9.42
C ILE A 227 13.66 -5.00 -9.95
N LYS A 228 12.87 -5.07 -11.03
CA LYS A 228 12.41 -3.87 -11.75
C LYS A 228 10.90 -3.75 -11.80
N PHE A 229 10.44 -2.51 -11.61
CA PHE A 229 9.03 -2.13 -11.74
C PHE A 229 8.89 -0.86 -12.58
N ARG A 230 7.82 -0.79 -13.35
CA ARG A 230 7.37 0.46 -13.96
C ARG A 230 6.40 1.17 -13.02
N VAL A 231 6.61 2.46 -12.80
CA VAL A 231 5.65 3.35 -12.14
C VAL A 231 4.78 3.98 -13.22
N VAL A 232 3.49 3.77 -13.14
CA VAL A 232 2.52 4.22 -14.14
C VAL A 232 1.44 5.03 -13.44
N ALA A 233 0.94 6.10 -14.08
CA ALA A 233 -0.28 6.78 -13.69
C ALA A 233 -1.42 6.37 -14.63
N GLN A 234 -2.49 5.80 -14.08
CA GLN A 234 -3.77 5.69 -14.74
C GLN A 234 -4.48 7.03 -14.59
N LEU A 235 -4.75 7.72 -15.70
CA LEU A 235 -5.28 9.08 -15.69
C LEU A 235 -6.80 9.07 -15.73
N ALA A 236 -7.42 9.88 -14.87
CA ALA A 236 -8.85 10.08 -14.87
C ALA A 236 -9.33 10.80 -16.14
N ASN A 237 -10.51 10.44 -16.61
CA ASN A 237 -11.30 11.23 -17.54
C ASN A 237 -12.30 12.10 -16.78
N ASP A 238 -12.91 13.05 -17.48
CA ASP A 238 -13.99 13.87 -16.93
C ASP A 238 -15.17 12.98 -16.46
N GLY A 239 -15.60 13.21 -15.23
CA GLY A 239 -16.68 12.44 -14.61
C GLY A 239 -16.20 11.20 -13.81
N ASP A 240 -14.93 10.84 -13.84
CA ASP A 240 -14.43 9.77 -12.97
C ASP A 240 -14.44 10.22 -11.50
N ILE A 241 -14.83 9.30 -10.62
CA ILE A 241 -14.85 9.54 -9.17
C ILE A 241 -13.42 9.46 -8.63
N VAL A 242 -12.92 10.57 -8.09
CA VAL A 242 -11.53 10.72 -7.63
C VAL A 242 -11.37 10.72 -6.10
N ASP A 243 -12.47 10.76 -5.36
CA ASP A 243 -12.53 10.86 -3.89
C ASP A 243 -13.09 9.61 -3.20
N ASN A 244 -13.11 8.48 -3.91
CA ASN A 244 -13.65 7.23 -3.40
C ASN A 244 -12.81 6.02 -3.86
N ALA A 245 -12.08 5.43 -2.94
CA ALA A 245 -11.21 4.28 -3.20
C ALA A 245 -11.97 2.97 -3.48
N THR A 246 -13.29 2.91 -3.25
CA THR A 246 -14.11 1.74 -3.60
C THR A 246 -14.50 1.70 -5.08
N GLU A 247 -14.30 2.82 -5.81
CA GLU A 247 -14.66 2.92 -7.21
C GLU A 247 -13.50 2.49 -8.11
N HIS A 248 -13.75 1.52 -8.97
CA HIS A 248 -12.81 1.11 -10.02
C HIS A 248 -12.95 2.05 -11.21
N TRP A 249 -11.82 2.51 -11.73
CA TRP A 249 -11.82 3.23 -13.01
C TRP A 249 -11.79 2.22 -14.16
N PRO A 250 -12.46 2.55 -15.28
CA PRO A 250 -12.43 1.71 -16.46
C PRO A 250 -10.99 1.40 -16.94
N GLU A 251 -10.80 0.18 -17.47
CA GLU A 251 -9.50 -0.30 -17.92
C GLU A 251 -8.95 0.47 -19.13
N ASP A 252 -9.82 1.09 -19.90
CA ASP A 252 -9.48 1.90 -21.10
C ASP A 252 -8.91 3.28 -20.77
N ARG A 253 -8.76 3.63 -19.47
CA ARG A 253 -8.14 4.89 -19.06
C ARG A 253 -6.69 4.97 -19.50
N THR A 254 -6.26 6.15 -19.93
CA THR A 254 -4.87 6.40 -20.35
C THR A 254 -3.89 5.99 -19.26
N LEU A 255 -2.94 5.15 -19.62
CA LEU A 255 -1.81 4.77 -18.77
C LEU A 255 -0.57 5.56 -19.19
N LEU A 256 -0.06 6.42 -18.32
CA LEU A 256 1.15 7.18 -18.56
C LEU A 256 2.32 6.57 -17.78
N HIS A 257 3.35 6.12 -18.50
CA HIS A 257 4.57 5.60 -17.89
C HIS A 257 5.40 6.74 -17.28
N LEU A 258 5.50 6.79 -15.94
CA LEU A 258 6.20 7.84 -15.21
C LEU A 258 7.68 7.55 -15.02
N GLY A 259 8.09 6.30 -14.93
CA GLY A 259 9.48 5.91 -14.70
C GLY A 259 9.64 4.45 -14.31
N ALA A 260 10.88 4.05 -14.11
CA ALA A 260 11.25 2.71 -13.69
C ALA A 260 11.97 2.73 -12.33
N ILE A 261 11.64 1.77 -11.47
CA ILE A 261 12.38 1.46 -10.24
C ILE A 261 13.26 0.25 -10.53
N ALA A 262 14.55 0.34 -10.16
CA ALA A 262 15.46 -0.79 -10.15
C ALA A 262 15.96 -0.99 -8.71
N LEU A 263 15.55 -2.07 -8.05
CA LEU A 263 16.01 -2.45 -6.72
C LEU A 263 17.25 -3.32 -6.87
N THR A 264 18.30 -3.01 -6.13
CA THR A 264 19.62 -3.63 -6.30
C THR A 264 20.15 -4.30 -5.06
N GLU A 265 19.67 -3.90 -3.86
CA GLU A 265 20.25 -4.37 -2.60
C GLU A 265 19.18 -4.50 -1.50
N PRO A 266 19.29 -5.47 -0.58
CA PRO A 266 18.54 -5.45 0.66
C PRO A 266 19.04 -4.32 1.57
N VAL A 267 18.17 -3.79 2.42
CA VAL A 267 18.58 -2.86 3.49
C VAL A 267 19.40 -3.61 4.54
N ALA A 268 20.58 -3.09 4.89
CA ALA A 268 21.55 -3.78 5.75
C ALA A 268 21.02 -4.09 7.17
N ASP A 269 20.31 -3.14 7.79
CA ASP A 269 19.62 -3.31 9.08
C ASP A 269 18.11 -3.17 8.89
N ASP A 270 17.55 -4.12 8.16
CA ASP A 270 16.16 -4.10 7.74
C ASP A 270 15.18 -4.02 8.93
N ALA A 271 15.41 -4.76 9.99
CA ALA A 271 14.55 -4.76 11.18
C ALA A 271 14.48 -3.36 11.82
N HIS A 272 15.60 -2.72 12.03
CA HIS A 272 15.72 -1.38 12.59
C HIS A 272 15.08 -0.33 11.65
N GLU A 273 15.39 -0.40 10.35
CA GLU A 273 14.83 0.54 9.38
C GLU A 273 13.29 0.39 9.26
N GLN A 274 12.75 -0.81 9.32
CA GLN A 274 11.32 -1.06 9.33
C GLN A 274 10.63 -0.47 10.57
N GLN A 275 11.25 -0.54 11.74
CA GLN A 275 10.71 0.10 12.95
C GLN A 275 10.66 1.63 12.81
N ARG A 276 11.67 2.24 12.22
CA ARG A 276 11.82 3.70 12.12
C ARG A 276 11.03 4.31 10.96
N THR A 277 10.94 3.61 9.84
CA THR A 277 10.30 4.13 8.63
C THR A 277 8.80 4.26 8.80
N ILE A 278 8.30 5.49 8.64
CA ILE A 278 6.88 5.84 8.58
C ILE A 278 6.62 6.36 7.19
N PHE A 279 5.89 5.61 6.38
CA PHE A 279 5.44 6.07 5.06
C PHE A 279 4.35 7.12 5.22
N ASP A 280 4.33 8.13 4.34
CA ASP A 280 3.28 9.16 4.30
C ASP A 280 2.40 8.95 3.06
N PRO A 281 1.11 8.62 3.21
CA PRO A 281 0.21 8.45 2.07
C PRO A 281 -0.13 9.77 1.37
N ILE A 282 0.17 10.90 2.03
CA ILE A 282 -0.04 12.24 1.49
C ILE A 282 1.27 12.76 0.92
N PRO A 283 1.34 13.08 -0.39
CA PRO A 283 2.52 13.69 -0.99
C PRO A 283 2.83 15.03 -0.31
N ARG A 284 4.11 15.24 0.02
CA ARG A 284 4.58 16.50 0.61
C ARG A 284 5.54 17.21 -0.35
N VAL A 285 5.23 17.17 -1.63
CA VAL A 285 6.05 17.76 -2.69
C VAL A 285 5.18 18.60 -3.61
N ASP A 286 5.77 19.65 -4.18
CA ASP A 286 5.08 20.43 -5.20
C ASP A 286 4.78 19.59 -6.44
N GLY A 287 3.64 19.83 -7.07
CA GLY A 287 3.21 19.14 -8.29
C GLY A 287 2.46 17.83 -8.07
N ILE A 288 2.32 17.33 -6.82
CA ILE A 288 1.45 16.20 -6.49
C ILE A 288 0.71 16.51 -5.20
N GLU A 289 -0.61 16.44 -5.24
CA GLU A 289 -1.50 16.72 -4.11
C GLU A 289 -2.50 15.57 -3.93
N PRO A 290 -2.98 15.34 -2.71
CA PRO A 290 -4.04 14.36 -2.48
C PRO A 290 -5.34 14.80 -3.16
N SER A 291 -6.21 13.84 -3.50
CA SER A 291 -7.62 14.11 -3.75
C SER A 291 -8.36 14.31 -2.42
N ASP A 292 -9.67 14.63 -2.50
CA ASP A 292 -10.53 14.76 -1.33
C ASP A 292 -10.99 13.39 -0.77
N ASP A 293 -10.27 12.31 -1.07
CA ASP A 293 -10.55 10.97 -0.54
C ASP A 293 -10.35 10.94 0.98
N PRO A 294 -11.41 10.65 1.77
CA PRO A 294 -11.37 10.73 3.23
C PRO A 294 -10.40 9.72 3.88
N LEU A 295 -9.97 8.71 3.13
CA LEU A 295 -9.00 7.73 3.64
C LEU A 295 -7.57 8.29 3.73
N LEU A 296 -7.21 9.33 2.99
CA LEU A 296 -5.84 9.84 2.94
C LEU A 296 -5.39 10.43 4.27
N GLU A 297 -6.17 11.34 4.85
CA GLU A 297 -5.84 11.96 6.16
C GLU A 297 -5.91 10.93 7.30
N LEU A 298 -6.89 10.02 7.27
CA LEU A 298 -6.99 8.95 8.24
C LEU A 298 -5.75 8.03 8.20
N ARG A 299 -5.33 7.62 7.01
CA ARG A 299 -4.13 6.78 6.83
C ARG A 299 -2.88 7.50 7.31
N ALA A 300 -2.76 8.81 7.06
CA ALA A 300 -1.64 9.62 7.55
C ALA A 300 -1.58 9.61 9.09
N ALA A 301 -2.72 9.83 9.76
CA ALA A 301 -2.83 9.77 11.22
C ALA A 301 -2.46 8.38 11.76
N LEU A 302 -3.07 7.34 11.21
CA LEU A 302 -2.86 5.94 11.60
C LEU A 302 -1.38 5.52 11.47
N TYR A 303 -0.75 5.88 10.34
CA TYR A 303 0.65 5.52 10.08
C TYR A 303 1.61 6.23 11.03
N LEU A 304 1.34 7.50 11.35
CA LEU A 304 2.15 8.25 12.30
C LEU A 304 2.02 7.73 13.74
N ILE A 305 0.79 7.45 14.19
CA ILE A 305 0.53 6.91 15.54
C ILE A 305 1.19 5.53 15.66
N SER A 306 0.96 4.64 14.70
CA SER A 306 1.60 3.33 14.62
C SER A 306 3.14 3.44 14.60
N GLY A 307 3.69 4.38 13.84
CA GLY A 307 5.12 4.60 13.77
C GLY A 307 5.73 5.08 15.09
N ARG A 308 5.05 5.97 15.82
CA ARG A 308 5.46 6.39 17.16
C ARG A 308 5.45 5.23 18.15
N ARG A 309 4.41 4.39 18.11
CA ARG A 309 4.30 3.18 18.94
C ARG A 309 5.46 2.21 18.70
N ARG A 310 5.80 1.94 17.42
CA ARG A 310 6.93 1.06 17.06
C ARG A 310 8.27 1.57 17.56
N ARG A 311 8.52 2.88 17.39
CA ARG A 311 9.77 3.51 17.85
C ARG A 311 9.88 3.49 19.39
N GLY A 312 8.77 3.66 20.11
CA GLY A 312 8.75 3.56 21.56
C GLY A 312 9.07 2.15 22.07
N ALA A 313 8.57 1.11 21.38
CA ALA A 313 8.85 -0.28 21.75
C ALA A 313 10.33 -0.68 21.54
N ALA A 314 11.06 -0.01 20.66
CA ALA A 314 12.48 -0.26 20.44
C ALA A 314 13.40 0.35 21.53
N ALA A 315 12.85 1.22 22.38
CA ALA A 315 13.59 1.91 23.45
C ALA A 315 13.49 1.19 24.80
N THR A 316 12.71 0.13 24.89
CA THR A 316 12.56 -0.73 26.10
C THR A 316 13.27 -2.06 25.90
#